data_147748fd123d7d366e81ad6aaf9283d8
#
_entry.id   147748fd123d7d366e81ad6aaf9283d8
#
_cell.length_a   1.000
_cell.length_b   1.000
_cell.length_c   1.000
_cell.angle_alpha   90.00
_cell.angle_beta   90.00
_cell.angle_gamma   90.00
#
_symmetry.space_group_name_H-M   'P 1'
#
loop_
_entity.id
_entity.type
_entity.pdbx_description
1 polymer ?
#
loop_
_entity_poly.entity_id
_entity_poly.type
_entity_poly.pdbx_seq_one_letter_code
_entity_poly.pdbx_strand_id
1 'polypeptide(L)'
;MNANHIIIGTKLEIEIPEYNKNSTTQSSGYISQLVDVVDVKTITIVAPMSEGRLKYLSSGLNIIVYFLNKRQELMHFNATVKDYKKLGPLETFELTITSEFEKIQRRMHYRLDSILACKYIFTTDRPLSNQTPEFKEIPETELKDAYTKNISGSGLCLTLEDSVDSGTLMDITIELEGMASIRVLAEVIRSIKIQHKKYEVGLNFIYISPQDSNILTRFIFEKQRLMLKNNPPSRG
;
A
#
# COMPACT_ATOMS: atom_id res chain seq x y z
N MET A 1 -27.64 -5.33 -2.55
CA MET A 1 -26.93 -4.31 -1.75
C MET A 1 -27.25 -4.51 -0.28
N ASN A 2 -26.27 -4.78 0.59
CA ASN A 2 -26.56 -4.92 2.02
C ASN A 2 -25.33 -4.50 2.85
N ALA A 3 -25.38 -3.31 3.43
CA ALA A 3 -24.36 -2.73 4.30
C ALA A 3 -23.99 -3.64 5.49
N ASN A 4 -24.91 -4.52 5.90
CA ASN A 4 -24.70 -5.48 7.02
C ASN A 4 -23.56 -6.49 6.75
N HIS A 5 -23.01 -6.54 5.54
CA HIS A 5 -21.85 -7.38 5.24
C HIS A 5 -20.52 -6.76 5.67
N ILE A 6 -20.51 -5.47 6.01
CA ILE A 6 -19.30 -4.79 6.53
C ILE A 6 -19.38 -4.79 8.06
N ILE A 7 -18.31 -5.17 8.71
CA ILE A 7 -18.25 -5.22 10.18
C ILE A 7 -17.94 -3.82 10.73
N ILE A 8 -18.64 -3.39 11.77
CA ILE A 8 -18.31 -2.17 12.52
C ILE A 8 -16.85 -2.24 12.98
N GLY A 9 -16.11 -1.15 12.85
CA GLY A 9 -14.67 -1.09 13.10
C GLY A 9 -13.80 -1.43 11.87
N THR A 10 -14.40 -1.86 10.74
CA THR A 10 -13.65 -2.12 9.52
C THR A 10 -12.94 -0.85 9.05
N LYS A 11 -11.63 -0.98 8.76
CA LYS A 11 -10.84 0.07 8.12
C LYS A 11 -11.32 0.27 6.69
N LEU A 12 -11.56 1.52 6.33
CA LEU A 12 -11.99 1.93 5.01
C LEU A 12 -10.90 2.79 4.34
N GLU A 13 -10.71 2.60 3.04
CA GLU A 13 -9.91 3.49 2.21
C GLU A 13 -10.86 4.24 1.28
N ILE A 14 -10.78 5.56 1.24
CA ILE A 14 -11.70 6.42 0.50
C ILE A 14 -10.94 7.11 -0.62
N GLU A 15 -11.43 6.98 -1.83
CA GLU A 15 -10.94 7.67 -3.01
C GLU A 15 -11.96 8.71 -3.49
N ILE A 16 -11.47 9.91 -3.81
CA ILE A 16 -12.28 11.00 -4.36
C ILE A 16 -11.94 11.13 -5.86
N PRO A 17 -12.80 10.69 -6.79
CA PRO A 17 -12.47 10.60 -8.22
C PRO A 17 -12.08 11.94 -8.87
N GLU A 18 -12.65 13.05 -8.40
CA GLU A 18 -12.42 14.38 -8.97
C GLU A 18 -11.02 14.92 -8.71
N TYR A 19 -10.35 14.44 -7.68
CA TYR A 19 -8.97 14.85 -7.34
C TYR A 19 -7.90 14.20 -8.23
N ASN A 20 -8.25 13.12 -8.96
CA ASN A 20 -7.27 12.32 -9.70
C ASN A 20 -7.05 12.76 -11.15
N LYS A 21 -7.77 13.76 -11.66
CA LYS A 21 -7.67 14.14 -13.09
C LYS A 21 -6.33 14.75 -13.50
N ASN A 22 -5.47 15.19 -12.57
CA ASN A 22 -4.23 15.89 -12.86
C ASN A 22 -2.97 15.34 -12.15
N SER A 23 -3.05 14.24 -11.40
CA SER A 23 -1.88 13.67 -10.74
C SER A 23 -1.52 12.31 -11.32
N THR A 24 -0.35 12.22 -11.93
CA THR A 24 0.34 10.97 -12.27
C THR A 24 0.81 10.18 -11.04
N THR A 25 0.62 10.73 -9.84
CA THR A 25 0.89 10.07 -8.56
C THR A 25 -0.34 9.28 -8.12
N GLN A 26 -0.13 8.00 -7.79
CA GLN A 26 -1.14 7.13 -7.18
C GLN A 26 -1.84 7.89 -6.04
N SER A 27 -3.17 8.01 -6.14
CA SER A 27 -3.99 8.65 -5.13
C SER A 27 -3.69 8.05 -3.76
N SER A 28 -3.15 8.84 -2.86
CA SER A 28 -3.14 8.49 -1.44
C SER A 28 -4.60 8.46 -0.99
N GLY A 29 -5.17 7.26 -0.90
CA GLY A 29 -6.53 7.10 -0.39
C GLY A 29 -6.61 7.62 1.04
N TYR A 30 -7.67 8.34 1.35
CA TYR A 30 -7.94 8.76 2.72
C TYR A 30 -8.35 7.54 3.55
N ILE A 31 -7.89 7.48 4.78
CA ILE A 31 -8.22 6.39 5.70
C ILE A 31 -9.37 6.81 6.60
N SER A 32 -10.34 5.92 6.75
CA SER A 32 -11.48 6.05 7.63
C SER A 32 -11.79 4.71 8.32
N GLN A 33 -12.85 4.69 9.13
CA GLN A 33 -13.34 3.50 9.82
C GLN A 33 -14.87 3.50 9.84
N LEU A 34 -15.49 2.33 9.63
CA LEU A 34 -16.93 2.17 9.80
C LEU A 34 -17.31 2.26 11.27
N VAL A 35 -18.22 3.19 11.59
CA VAL A 35 -18.73 3.40 12.94
C VAL A 35 -20.06 2.71 13.15
N ASP A 36 -20.96 2.81 12.15
CA ASP A 36 -22.31 2.30 12.27
C ASP A 36 -22.90 1.93 10.90
N VAL A 37 -23.86 1.01 10.91
CA VAL A 37 -24.70 0.65 9.78
C VAL A 37 -26.12 1.07 10.09
N VAL A 38 -26.52 2.23 9.57
CA VAL A 38 -27.83 2.84 9.86
C VAL A 38 -28.97 2.04 9.23
N ASP A 39 -28.78 1.63 7.98
CA ASP A 39 -29.71 0.77 7.23
C ASP A 39 -28.98 0.02 6.10
N VAL A 40 -29.72 -0.67 5.23
CA VAL A 40 -29.16 -1.49 4.14
C VAL A 40 -28.33 -0.70 3.12
N LYS A 41 -28.50 0.63 3.04
CA LYS A 41 -27.81 1.51 2.09
C LYS A 41 -27.07 2.67 2.76
N THR A 42 -27.20 2.82 4.07
CA THR A 42 -26.65 3.98 4.78
C THR A 42 -25.68 3.53 5.85
N ILE A 43 -24.48 4.07 5.81
CA ILE A 43 -23.41 3.80 6.79
C ILE A 43 -22.87 5.11 7.37
N THR A 44 -22.34 5.03 8.59
CA THR A 44 -21.61 6.13 9.24
C THR A 44 -20.14 5.77 9.33
N ILE A 45 -19.28 6.69 8.90
CA ILE A 45 -17.82 6.55 8.94
C ILE A 45 -17.20 7.66 9.76
N VAL A 46 -16.01 7.41 10.35
CA VAL A 46 -15.18 8.48 10.93
C VAL A 46 -14.75 9.44 9.83
N ALA A 47 -14.57 10.72 10.15
CA ALA A 47 -14.03 11.68 9.18
C ALA A 47 -12.71 11.18 8.60
N PRO A 48 -12.57 11.10 7.26
CA PRO A 48 -11.37 10.56 6.63
C PRO A 48 -10.13 11.36 6.98
N MET A 49 -9.01 10.67 7.11
CA MET A 49 -7.72 11.27 7.45
C MET A 49 -6.67 10.97 6.39
N SER A 50 -5.81 11.95 6.14
CA SER A 50 -4.57 11.77 5.38
C SER A 50 -3.47 12.57 6.08
N GLU A 51 -2.31 11.94 6.30
CA GLU A 51 -1.14 12.58 6.95
C GLU A 51 -1.46 13.25 8.30
N GLY A 52 -2.36 12.65 9.10
CA GLY A 52 -2.77 13.19 10.39
C GLY A 52 -3.75 14.37 10.32
N ARG A 53 -4.22 14.75 9.14
CA ARG A 53 -5.20 15.82 8.94
C ARG A 53 -6.56 15.25 8.55
N LEU A 54 -7.62 15.77 9.16
CA LEU A 54 -8.99 15.43 8.78
C LEU A 54 -9.32 16.01 7.40
N LYS A 55 -9.96 15.19 6.57
CA LYS A 55 -10.52 15.62 5.29
C LYS A 55 -12.01 15.83 5.45
N TYR A 56 -12.44 17.05 5.29
CA TYR A 56 -13.87 17.36 5.23
C TYR A 56 -14.43 16.95 3.86
N LEU A 57 -15.56 16.24 3.88
CA LEU A 57 -16.27 15.79 2.68
C LEU A 57 -17.53 16.63 2.50
N SER A 58 -17.70 17.24 1.33
CA SER A 58 -18.90 18.00 1.01
C SER A 58 -20.11 17.08 0.79
N SER A 59 -21.30 17.49 1.25
CA SER A 59 -22.54 16.78 0.93
C SER A 59 -22.75 16.70 -0.57
N GLY A 60 -23.22 15.55 -1.05
CA GLY A 60 -23.38 15.26 -2.48
C GLY A 60 -22.10 14.77 -3.19
N LEU A 61 -20.95 14.76 -2.51
CA LEU A 61 -19.70 14.28 -3.09
C LEU A 61 -19.77 12.76 -3.35
N ASN A 62 -19.45 12.35 -4.57
CA ASN A 62 -19.32 10.95 -4.92
C ASN A 62 -17.91 10.45 -4.59
N ILE A 63 -17.83 9.31 -3.92
CA ILE A 63 -16.58 8.68 -3.47
C ILE A 63 -16.60 7.19 -3.78
N ILE A 64 -15.41 6.61 -3.87
CA ILE A 64 -15.22 5.16 -3.93
C ILE A 64 -14.68 4.72 -2.58
N VAL A 65 -15.30 3.71 -1.99
CA VAL A 65 -14.91 3.15 -0.69
C VAL A 65 -14.39 1.74 -0.88
N TYR A 66 -13.18 1.48 -0.39
CA TYR A 66 -12.55 0.18 -0.41
C TYR A 66 -12.44 -0.39 1.01
N PHE A 67 -12.64 -1.70 1.15
CA PHE A 67 -12.51 -2.40 2.42
C PHE A 67 -12.12 -3.87 2.21
N LEU A 68 -11.57 -4.49 3.25
CA LEU A 68 -11.33 -5.94 3.26
C LEU A 68 -12.54 -6.65 3.88
N ASN A 69 -13.09 -7.63 3.16
CA ASN A 69 -14.14 -8.47 3.71
C ASN A 69 -13.58 -9.51 4.72
N LYS A 70 -14.44 -10.34 5.32
CA LYS A 70 -14.04 -11.41 6.27
C LYS A 70 -13.03 -12.41 5.68
N ARG A 71 -13.01 -12.57 4.36
CA ARG A 71 -12.07 -13.46 3.65
C ARG A 71 -10.78 -12.74 3.24
N GLN A 72 -10.56 -11.51 3.72
CA GLN A 72 -9.42 -10.66 3.34
C GLN A 72 -9.38 -10.33 1.84
N GLU A 73 -10.51 -10.36 1.16
CA GLU A 73 -10.64 -9.93 -0.23
C GLU A 73 -10.92 -8.45 -0.28
N LEU A 74 -10.25 -7.73 -1.18
CA LEU A 74 -10.47 -6.31 -1.38
C LEU A 74 -11.79 -6.11 -2.14
N MET A 75 -12.71 -5.42 -1.50
CA MET A 75 -14.00 -5.03 -2.03
C MET A 75 -14.07 -3.53 -2.21
N HIS A 76 -14.89 -3.06 -3.13
CA HIS A 76 -15.21 -1.65 -3.25
C HIS A 76 -16.71 -1.43 -3.53
N PHE A 77 -17.16 -0.22 -3.28
CA PHE A 77 -18.47 0.28 -3.66
C PHE A 77 -18.42 1.80 -3.86
N ASN A 78 -19.36 2.32 -4.63
CA ASN A 78 -19.57 3.75 -4.77
C ASN A 78 -20.53 4.23 -3.69
N ALA A 79 -20.29 5.42 -3.16
CA ALA A 79 -21.15 6.07 -2.20
C ALA A 79 -21.22 7.59 -2.45
N THR A 80 -22.32 8.19 -2.01
CA THR A 80 -22.48 9.64 -1.98
C THR A 80 -22.50 10.11 -0.53
N VAL A 81 -21.74 11.15 -0.23
CA VAL A 81 -21.73 11.79 1.09
C VAL A 81 -23.07 12.45 1.32
N LYS A 82 -23.79 12.02 2.36
CA LYS A 82 -25.11 12.55 2.68
C LYS A 82 -25.01 13.74 3.62
N ASP A 83 -24.38 13.54 4.77
CA ASP A 83 -24.33 14.54 5.82
C ASP A 83 -23.11 14.38 6.72
N TYR A 84 -22.75 15.47 7.40
CA TYR A 84 -21.78 15.48 8.49
C TYR A 84 -22.51 15.39 9.82
N LYS A 85 -22.01 14.57 10.73
CA LYS A 85 -22.53 14.43 12.09
C LYS A 85 -21.40 14.39 13.10
N LYS A 86 -21.65 14.93 14.29
CA LYS A 86 -20.75 14.82 15.42
C LYS A 86 -21.29 13.81 16.41
N LEU A 87 -20.59 12.71 16.62
CA LEU A 87 -20.91 11.65 17.59
C LEU A 87 -19.96 11.75 18.79
N GLY A 88 -20.38 12.51 19.82
CA GLY A 88 -19.51 12.83 20.95
C GLY A 88 -18.25 13.57 20.48
N PRO A 89 -17.03 13.02 20.73
CA PRO A 89 -15.78 13.60 20.27
C PRO A 89 -15.45 13.27 18.81
N LEU A 90 -16.18 12.34 18.19
CA LEU A 90 -15.89 11.87 16.81
C LEU A 90 -16.61 12.74 15.79
N GLU A 91 -15.83 13.19 14.80
CA GLU A 91 -16.37 13.76 13.55
C GLU A 91 -16.67 12.62 12.59
N THR A 92 -17.88 12.59 12.06
CA THR A 92 -18.39 11.49 11.24
C THR A 92 -19.11 11.99 9.99
N PHE A 93 -19.18 11.13 8.99
CA PHE A 93 -19.98 11.36 7.78
C PHE A 93 -20.93 10.19 7.57
N GLU A 94 -22.17 10.53 7.22
CA GLU A 94 -23.15 9.57 6.75
C GLU A 94 -23.03 9.43 5.24
N LEU A 95 -22.89 8.18 4.77
CA LEU A 95 -22.74 7.84 3.36
C LEU A 95 -23.93 7.03 2.88
N THR A 96 -24.44 7.36 1.70
CA THR A 96 -25.42 6.52 1.00
C THR A 96 -24.69 5.67 -0.05
N ILE A 97 -24.79 4.34 0.06
CA ILE A 97 -24.23 3.38 -0.88
C ILE A 97 -25.02 3.42 -2.18
N THR A 98 -24.34 3.61 -3.31
CA THR A 98 -24.95 3.82 -4.63
C THR A 98 -24.66 2.71 -5.63
N SER A 99 -23.74 1.76 -5.31
CA SER A 99 -23.44 0.60 -6.15
C SER A 99 -23.47 -0.71 -5.37
N GLU A 100 -23.45 -1.84 -6.05
CA GLU A 100 -23.19 -3.14 -5.44
C GLU A 100 -21.75 -3.22 -4.91
N PHE A 101 -21.47 -4.20 -4.04
CA PHE A 101 -20.14 -4.50 -3.57
C PHE A 101 -19.43 -5.39 -4.58
N GLU A 102 -18.33 -4.90 -5.14
CA GLU A 102 -17.57 -5.62 -6.15
C GLU A 102 -16.18 -5.99 -5.61
N LYS A 103 -15.74 -7.19 -5.94
CA LYS A 103 -14.38 -7.63 -5.65
C LYS A 103 -13.43 -7.00 -6.65
N ILE A 104 -12.33 -6.41 -6.16
CA ILE A 104 -11.31 -5.82 -7.00
C ILE A 104 -9.92 -6.39 -6.70
N GLN A 105 -9.16 -6.67 -7.72
CA GLN A 105 -7.74 -7.02 -7.62
C GLN A 105 -6.90 -5.86 -8.16
N ARG A 106 -6.39 -5.00 -7.27
CA ARG A 106 -5.52 -3.86 -7.62
C ARG A 106 -4.04 -4.24 -7.77
N ARG A 107 -3.63 -5.40 -7.25
CA ARG A 107 -2.23 -5.81 -7.24
C ARG A 107 -1.93 -6.75 -8.38
N MET A 108 -1.04 -6.36 -9.26
CA MET A 108 -0.57 -7.21 -10.36
C MET A 108 0.41 -8.29 -9.87
N HIS A 109 1.13 -8.04 -8.77
CA HIS A 109 2.10 -8.95 -8.18
C HIS A 109 1.72 -9.33 -6.76
N TYR A 110 1.93 -10.59 -6.43
CA TYR A 110 1.83 -11.08 -5.05
C TYR A 110 2.89 -10.38 -4.19
N ARG A 111 2.52 -9.99 -2.97
CA ARG A 111 3.44 -9.44 -1.97
C ARG A 111 3.73 -10.49 -0.92
N LEU A 112 4.98 -10.87 -0.81
CA LEU A 112 5.47 -11.78 0.19
C LEU A 112 5.86 -10.97 1.43
N ASP A 113 5.19 -11.19 2.55
CA ASP A 113 5.62 -10.67 3.85
C ASP A 113 6.89 -11.42 4.26
N SER A 114 8.02 -10.73 4.27
CA SER A 114 9.33 -11.30 4.56
C SER A 114 10.26 -10.21 5.06
N ILE A 115 11.01 -10.51 6.13
CA ILE A 115 12.04 -9.63 6.68
C ILE A 115 13.36 -10.05 6.05
N LEU A 116 13.85 -9.27 5.10
CA LEU A 116 15.11 -9.48 4.39
C LEU A 116 16.06 -8.34 4.71
N ALA A 117 17.33 -8.65 4.92
CA ALA A 117 18.37 -7.64 5.07
C ALA A 117 18.59 -6.92 3.73
N CYS A 118 18.73 -5.61 3.80
CA CYS A 118 18.98 -4.75 2.64
C CYS A 118 20.07 -3.75 2.98
N LYS A 119 20.88 -3.42 1.99
CA LYS A 119 21.78 -2.26 2.02
C LYS A 119 21.33 -1.27 0.96
N TYR A 120 21.33 0.02 1.28
CA TYR A 120 20.86 1.03 0.35
C TYR A 120 21.65 2.33 0.42
N ILE A 121 21.57 3.09 -0.66
CA ILE A 121 22.00 4.49 -0.74
C ILE A 121 20.99 5.31 -1.52
N PHE A 122 20.87 6.58 -1.20
CA PHE A 122 20.11 7.52 -2.02
C PHE A 122 20.92 7.90 -3.26
N THR A 123 20.24 8.03 -4.40
CA THR A 123 20.86 8.42 -5.67
C THR A 123 19.99 9.44 -6.38
N THR A 124 20.61 10.22 -7.26
CA THR A 124 19.92 11.15 -8.18
C THR A 124 19.95 10.64 -9.61
N ASP A 125 20.66 9.55 -9.87
CA ASP A 125 20.91 9.00 -11.20
C ASP A 125 19.67 8.27 -11.71
N ARG A 126 18.70 9.01 -12.26
CA ARG A 126 17.51 8.43 -12.91
C ARG A 126 17.87 8.02 -14.35
N PRO A 127 17.75 6.73 -14.71
CA PRO A 127 18.00 6.31 -16.09
C PRO A 127 16.98 6.95 -17.02
N LEU A 128 17.41 7.32 -18.22
CA LEU A 128 16.50 7.71 -19.29
C LEU A 128 15.70 6.46 -19.74
N SER A 129 14.51 6.70 -20.29
CA SER A 129 13.66 5.61 -20.82
C SER A 129 14.47 4.70 -21.73
N ASN A 130 14.48 3.39 -21.45
CA ASN A 130 15.22 2.33 -22.14
C ASN A 130 16.75 2.26 -21.91
N GLN A 131 17.30 2.99 -20.94
CA GLN A 131 18.69 2.82 -20.54
C GLN A 131 18.80 1.92 -19.32
N THR A 132 19.78 1.02 -19.34
CA THR A 132 20.19 0.29 -18.14
C THR A 132 20.94 1.25 -17.23
N PRO A 133 20.51 1.39 -15.94
CA PRO A 133 21.26 2.23 -15.01
C PRO A 133 22.67 1.68 -14.82
N GLU A 134 23.63 2.57 -14.74
CA GLU A 134 24.99 2.23 -14.36
C GLU A 134 25.09 2.15 -12.83
N PHE A 135 25.14 0.93 -12.31
CA PHE A 135 25.34 0.71 -10.90
C PHE A 135 26.82 0.90 -10.55
N LYS A 136 27.13 1.99 -9.87
CA LYS A 136 28.49 2.27 -9.38
C LYS A 136 28.86 1.32 -8.26
N GLU A 137 30.15 1.00 -8.12
CA GLU A 137 30.67 0.39 -6.90
C GLU A 137 30.64 1.43 -5.78
N ILE A 138 29.96 1.09 -4.68
CA ILE A 138 29.79 1.96 -3.52
C ILE A 138 30.55 1.35 -2.35
N PRO A 139 31.40 2.11 -1.68
CA PRO A 139 32.06 1.63 -0.47
C PRO A 139 31.02 1.21 0.57
N GLU A 140 31.25 0.09 1.25
CA GLU A 140 30.33 -0.45 2.23
C GLU A 140 30.04 0.52 3.38
N THR A 141 30.98 1.41 3.68
CA THR A 141 30.87 2.47 4.69
C THR A 141 29.84 3.56 4.36
N GLU A 142 29.45 3.68 3.10
CA GLU A 142 28.43 4.65 2.64
C GLU A 142 27.02 4.04 2.56
N LEU A 143 26.94 2.71 2.60
CA LEU A 143 25.68 2.00 2.56
C LEU A 143 24.98 2.02 3.92
N LYS A 144 23.66 2.19 3.90
CA LYS A 144 22.81 2.13 5.07
C LYS A 144 22.09 0.78 5.12
N ASP A 145 21.95 0.24 6.32
CA ASP A 145 21.21 -1.00 6.54
C ASP A 145 19.71 -0.73 6.67
N ALA A 146 18.90 -1.65 6.15
CA ALA A 146 17.46 -1.65 6.29
C ALA A 146 16.92 -3.08 6.25
N TYR A 147 15.64 -3.22 6.61
CA TYR A 147 14.93 -4.48 6.50
C TYR A 147 13.63 -4.31 5.73
N THR A 148 13.29 -5.30 4.90
CA THR A 148 11.99 -5.31 4.25
C THR A 148 10.89 -5.64 5.25
N LYS A 149 9.69 -5.10 5.02
CA LYS A 149 8.44 -5.60 5.58
C LYS A 149 7.80 -6.61 4.64
N ASN A 150 7.83 -6.32 3.35
CA ASN A 150 7.38 -7.21 2.29
C ASN A 150 8.07 -6.87 0.97
N ILE A 151 8.03 -7.83 0.04
CA ILE A 151 8.60 -7.71 -1.31
C ILE A 151 7.67 -8.33 -2.35
N SER A 152 7.72 -7.82 -3.56
CA SER A 152 6.97 -8.32 -4.72
C SER A 152 7.81 -8.22 -6.00
N GLY A 153 7.32 -8.74 -7.12
CA GLY A 153 8.00 -8.63 -8.41
C GLY A 153 8.19 -7.20 -8.93
N SER A 154 7.53 -6.19 -8.36
CA SER A 154 7.60 -4.79 -8.84
C SER A 154 8.01 -3.78 -7.78
N GLY A 155 8.29 -4.21 -6.55
CA GLY A 155 8.63 -3.28 -5.49
C GLY A 155 8.68 -3.93 -4.12
N LEU A 156 9.01 -3.12 -3.11
CA LEU A 156 9.14 -3.56 -1.74
C LEU A 156 8.70 -2.48 -0.75
N CYS A 157 8.55 -2.86 0.50
CA CYS A 157 8.35 -1.95 1.61
C CYS A 157 9.52 -2.11 2.59
N LEU A 158 10.24 -1.02 2.86
CA LEU A 158 11.29 -0.97 3.87
C LEU A 158 10.76 -0.40 5.19
N THR A 159 11.41 -0.78 6.28
CA THR A 159 11.28 -0.09 7.56
C THR A 159 12.52 0.75 7.77
N LEU A 160 12.37 2.08 7.88
CA LEU A 160 13.44 3.05 8.06
C LEU A 160 13.21 3.89 9.33
N GLU A 161 14.28 4.51 9.84
CA GLU A 161 14.21 5.40 11.02
C GLU A 161 13.69 6.79 10.68
N ASP A 162 13.93 7.25 9.44
CA ASP A 162 13.54 8.57 8.96
C ASP A 162 12.50 8.46 7.84
N SER A 163 11.70 9.51 7.68
CA SER A 163 10.84 9.65 6.51
C SER A 163 11.67 9.94 5.27
N VAL A 164 11.22 9.42 4.14
CA VAL A 164 11.82 9.68 2.84
C VAL A 164 10.76 10.27 1.92
N ASP A 165 11.10 11.33 1.22
CA ASP A 165 10.15 12.00 0.32
C ASP A 165 9.80 11.14 -0.89
N SER A 166 8.54 11.21 -1.32
CA SER A 166 8.08 10.55 -2.53
C SER A 166 8.87 11.07 -3.75
N GLY A 167 9.23 10.16 -4.65
CA GLY A 167 10.08 10.48 -5.82
C GLY A 167 11.57 10.33 -5.57
N THR A 168 12.02 10.14 -4.32
CA THR A 168 13.43 9.86 -4.00
C THR A 168 13.85 8.53 -4.58
N LEU A 169 15.03 8.49 -5.20
CA LEU A 169 15.61 7.27 -5.77
C LEU A 169 16.53 6.59 -4.75
N MET A 170 16.45 5.27 -4.73
CA MET A 170 17.27 4.41 -3.87
C MET A 170 17.87 3.27 -4.71
N ASP A 171 19.19 3.12 -4.63
CA ASP A 171 19.90 1.94 -5.09
C ASP A 171 19.98 0.96 -3.92
N ILE A 172 19.42 -0.24 -4.11
CA ILE A 172 19.18 -1.19 -3.03
C ILE A 172 19.72 -2.56 -3.40
N THR A 173 20.54 -3.12 -2.54
CA THR A 173 20.94 -4.53 -2.58
C THR A 173 20.11 -5.30 -1.55
N ILE A 174 19.49 -6.40 -1.96
CA ILE A 174 18.59 -7.21 -1.14
C ILE A 174 19.19 -8.60 -1.00
N GLU A 175 19.36 -9.06 0.23
CA GLU A 175 19.84 -10.40 0.54
C GLU A 175 18.68 -11.40 0.52
N LEU A 176 18.67 -12.32 -0.42
CA LEU A 176 17.64 -13.36 -0.52
C LEU A 176 18.14 -14.64 0.17
N GLU A 177 17.42 -15.08 1.21
CA GLU A 177 17.80 -16.29 1.97
C GLU A 177 17.94 -17.52 1.06
N GLY A 178 19.14 -18.10 1.02
CA GLY A 178 19.43 -19.29 0.23
C GLY A 178 19.60 -19.06 -1.28
N MET A 179 19.67 -17.79 -1.71
CA MET A 179 19.89 -17.38 -3.10
C MET A 179 20.93 -16.26 -3.19
N ALA A 180 21.31 -15.90 -4.42
CA ALA A 180 22.16 -14.72 -4.65
C ALA A 180 21.41 -13.44 -4.28
N SER A 181 22.13 -12.44 -3.79
CA SER A 181 21.61 -11.09 -3.60
C SER A 181 21.22 -10.48 -4.93
N ILE A 182 20.20 -9.62 -4.92
CA ILE A 182 19.77 -8.87 -6.08
C ILE A 182 19.99 -7.37 -5.87
N ARG A 183 20.18 -6.62 -6.94
CA ARG A 183 20.33 -5.16 -6.91
C ARG A 183 19.25 -4.49 -7.75
N VAL A 184 18.60 -3.49 -7.18
CA VAL A 184 17.48 -2.78 -7.81
C VAL A 184 17.65 -1.28 -7.67
N LEU A 185 17.19 -0.54 -8.67
CA LEU A 185 16.93 0.89 -8.53
C LEU A 185 15.44 1.07 -8.27
N ALA A 186 15.09 1.74 -7.19
CA ALA A 186 13.71 1.91 -6.75
C ALA A 186 13.38 3.38 -6.46
N GLU A 187 12.12 3.73 -6.64
CA GLU A 187 11.58 5.05 -6.33
C GLU A 187 10.62 4.96 -5.14
N VAL A 188 10.78 5.86 -4.20
CA VAL A 188 9.86 6.00 -3.07
C VAL A 188 8.51 6.50 -3.56
N ILE A 189 7.47 5.72 -3.29
CA ILE A 189 6.08 6.06 -3.62
C ILE A 189 5.37 6.67 -2.41
N ARG A 190 5.73 6.22 -1.21
CA ARG A 190 5.11 6.69 0.04
C ARG A 190 6.02 6.44 1.23
N SER A 191 5.90 7.29 2.24
CA SER A 191 6.53 7.11 3.54
C SER A 191 5.48 7.34 4.64
N ILE A 192 5.21 6.33 5.45
CA ILE A 192 4.15 6.36 6.48
C ILE A 192 4.77 6.16 7.84
N LYS A 193 4.61 7.13 8.73
CA LYS A 193 5.03 7.01 10.12
C LYS A 193 4.19 5.96 10.84
N ILE A 194 4.84 4.95 11.42
CA ILE A 194 4.17 3.89 12.18
C ILE A 194 4.40 4.03 13.70
N GLN A 195 5.58 4.54 14.09
CA GLN A 195 5.96 4.79 15.48
C GLN A 195 6.97 5.95 15.54
N HIS A 196 7.40 6.32 16.75
CA HIS A 196 8.50 7.26 16.91
C HIS A 196 9.77 6.70 16.24
N LYS A 197 10.41 7.50 15.36
CA LYS A 197 11.58 7.10 14.55
C LYS A 197 11.38 5.76 13.80
N LYS A 198 10.17 5.51 13.28
CA LYS A 198 9.92 4.32 12.48
C LYS A 198 8.91 4.59 11.37
N TYR A 199 9.33 4.38 10.13
CA TYR A 199 8.55 4.66 8.93
C TYR A 199 8.48 3.42 8.05
N GLU A 200 7.30 3.16 7.48
CA GLU A 200 7.13 2.22 6.37
C GLU A 200 7.26 2.99 5.06
N VAL A 201 8.34 2.70 4.33
CA VAL A 201 8.64 3.33 3.04
C VAL A 201 8.34 2.34 1.93
N GLY A 202 7.30 2.63 1.17
CA GLY A 202 6.90 1.83 0.00
C GLY A 202 7.64 2.29 -1.25
N LEU A 203 8.29 1.35 -1.94
CA LEU A 203 9.11 1.60 -3.12
C LEU A 203 8.62 0.79 -4.33
N ASN A 204 8.71 1.40 -5.50
CA ASN A 204 8.50 0.75 -6.78
C ASN A 204 9.83 0.58 -7.52
N PHE A 205 10.09 -0.58 -8.11
CA PHE A 205 11.29 -0.80 -8.91
C PHE A 205 11.18 0.00 -10.21
N ILE A 206 12.14 0.90 -10.41
CA ILE A 206 12.35 1.58 -11.70
C ILE A 206 13.16 0.67 -12.60
N TYR A 207 14.13 -0.05 -12.03
CA TYR A 207 14.94 -0.99 -12.76
C TYR A 207 15.31 -2.19 -11.88
N ILE A 208 15.19 -3.36 -12.47
CA ILE A 208 15.73 -4.63 -12.00
C ILE A 208 16.24 -5.38 -13.22
N SER A 209 17.43 -5.97 -13.13
CA SER A 209 17.98 -6.74 -14.25
C SER A 209 17.09 -7.97 -14.55
N PRO A 210 17.02 -8.46 -15.80
CA PRO A 210 16.29 -9.69 -16.11
C PRO A 210 16.74 -10.89 -15.28
N GLN A 211 18.02 -10.98 -14.95
CA GLN A 211 18.59 -12.03 -14.12
C GLN A 211 18.07 -11.90 -12.67
N ASP A 212 18.16 -10.71 -12.08
CA ASP A 212 17.68 -10.47 -10.71
C ASP A 212 16.17 -10.64 -10.60
N SER A 213 15.42 -10.22 -11.61
CA SER A 213 13.96 -10.44 -11.68
C SER A 213 13.59 -11.92 -11.67
N ASN A 214 14.35 -12.77 -12.37
CA ASN A 214 14.17 -14.22 -12.34
C ASN A 214 14.48 -14.80 -10.96
N ILE A 215 15.58 -14.37 -10.34
CA ILE A 215 15.97 -14.80 -8.98
C ILE A 215 14.89 -14.42 -7.98
N LEU A 216 14.43 -13.16 -8.01
CA LEU A 216 13.37 -12.65 -7.14
C LEU A 216 12.05 -13.41 -7.31
N THR A 217 11.65 -13.64 -8.55
CA THR A 217 10.41 -14.38 -8.87
C THR A 217 10.48 -15.79 -8.30
N ARG A 218 11.59 -16.49 -8.52
CA ARG A 218 11.82 -17.83 -7.98
C ARG A 218 11.78 -17.83 -6.44
N PHE A 219 12.44 -16.87 -5.77
CA PHE A 219 12.41 -16.73 -4.33
C PHE A 219 10.99 -16.57 -3.80
N ILE A 220 10.19 -15.65 -4.38
CA ILE A 220 8.80 -15.41 -3.99
C ILE A 220 7.97 -16.70 -4.12
N PHE A 221 8.07 -17.42 -5.23
CA PHE A 221 7.33 -18.65 -5.45
C PHE A 221 7.74 -19.77 -4.47
N GLU A 222 9.01 -19.94 -4.19
CA GLU A 222 9.48 -20.96 -3.23
C GLU A 222 8.96 -20.68 -1.82
N LYS A 223 9.04 -19.43 -1.36
CA LYS A 223 8.52 -19.02 -0.05
C LYS A 223 7.00 -19.16 0.02
N GLN A 224 6.28 -18.77 -1.03
CA GLN A 224 4.82 -18.94 -1.10
C GLN A 224 4.40 -20.41 -1.01
N ARG A 225 5.10 -21.32 -1.73
CA ARG A 225 4.86 -22.76 -1.63
C ARG A 225 5.07 -23.31 -0.22
N LEU A 226 6.11 -22.84 0.47
CA LEU A 226 6.38 -23.24 1.84
C LEU A 226 5.28 -22.78 2.80
N MET A 227 4.80 -21.53 2.65
CA MET A 227 3.69 -21.02 3.45
C MET A 227 2.39 -21.82 3.25
N LEU A 228 2.06 -22.14 2.00
CA LEU A 228 0.87 -22.95 1.68
C LEU A 228 0.96 -24.37 2.23
N LYS A 229 2.15 -24.96 2.29
CA LYS A 229 2.35 -26.28 2.90
C LYS A 229 2.17 -26.26 4.41
N ASN A 230 2.63 -25.18 5.06
CA ASN A 230 2.57 -25.04 6.52
C ASN A 230 1.19 -24.57 7.01
N ASN A 231 0.41 -23.89 6.17
CA ASN A 231 -0.96 -23.44 6.44
C ASN A 231 -1.87 -23.84 5.27
N PRO A 232 -2.27 -25.11 5.15
CA PRO A 232 -3.19 -25.50 4.10
C PRO A 232 -4.51 -24.74 4.28
N PRO A 233 -5.11 -24.21 3.19
CA PRO A 233 -6.41 -23.56 3.27
C PRO A 233 -7.41 -24.56 3.86
N SER A 234 -8.12 -24.14 4.91
CA SER A 234 -9.19 -24.93 5.49
C SER A 234 -10.18 -25.30 4.38
N ARG A 235 -10.32 -26.59 4.10
CA ARG A 235 -11.35 -27.11 3.20
C ARG A 235 -12.71 -26.76 3.81
N GLY A 236 -13.32 -25.67 3.31
CA GLY A 236 -14.71 -25.32 3.59
C GLY A 236 -15.65 -26.10 2.69
#